data_75155d6945651bbfefc07cbf06f7cf5e
#
_entry.id   75155d6945651bbfefc07cbf06f7cf5e
#
_cell.length_a   1.000
_cell.length_b   1.000
_cell.length_c   1.000
_cell.angle_alpha   90.00
_cell.angle_beta   90.00
_cell.angle_gamma   90.00
#
_symmetry.space_group_name_H-M   'P 1'
#
loop_
_entity.id
_entity.type
_entity.pdbx_description
1 polymer ?
#
loop_
_entity_poly.entity_id
_entity_poly.type
_entity_poly.pdbx_seq_one_letter_code
_entity_poly.pdbx_strand_id
1 'polypeptide(L)'
;NPKVFTLRNIPDTYRIKDFIDNNNPKSAVVVGGGYIGIEMAENLKHAGLDVTVVELMNHVIATIDYDMAGDVHNHLRHNGIRLILEDGVKAVEDSGDKLKVTLGKGELECDMVILSVGVKPESTLAVQAGLEVNSRGAIVTDEHMLTSDKDIYAVGDAVEITDTVTGEKGF
;
A
#
# COMPACT_ATOMS: atom_id res chain seq x y z
N ASN A 1 4.30 15.99 -5.49
CA ASN A 1 4.54 15.80 -6.91
C ASN A 1 3.26 15.32 -7.60
N PRO A 2 2.84 15.92 -8.72
CA PRO A 2 1.56 15.58 -9.38
C PRO A 2 1.57 14.21 -10.08
N LYS A 3 2.73 13.57 -10.21
CA LYS A 3 2.91 12.23 -10.80
C LYS A 3 3.07 11.12 -9.75
N VAL A 4 3.01 11.48 -8.45
CA VAL A 4 3.12 10.54 -7.33
C VAL A 4 1.78 10.46 -6.62
N PHE A 5 1.24 9.26 -6.51
CA PHE A 5 -0.12 9.01 -6.02
C PHE A 5 -0.11 8.04 -4.84
N THR A 6 -1.13 8.17 -4.01
CA THR A 6 -1.58 7.16 -3.05
C THR A 6 -3.00 6.76 -3.39
N LEU A 7 -3.43 5.57 -2.99
CA LEU A 7 -4.81 5.12 -3.16
C LEU A 7 -5.41 4.82 -1.79
N ARG A 8 -6.36 5.64 -1.36
CA ARG A 8 -7.05 5.50 -0.07
C ARG A 8 -8.57 5.58 -0.19
N ASN A 9 -9.06 6.28 -1.21
CA ASN A 9 -10.48 6.56 -1.38
C ASN A 9 -10.84 6.76 -2.87
N ILE A 10 -12.14 6.89 -3.15
CA ILE A 10 -12.66 7.09 -4.52
C ILE A 10 -12.08 8.34 -5.21
N PRO A 11 -11.95 9.50 -4.56
CA PRO A 11 -11.27 10.65 -5.17
C PRO A 11 -9.84 10.36 -5.64
N ASP A 12 -9.07 9.55 -4.91
CA ASP A 12 -7.72 9.15 -5.35
C ASP A 12 -7.77 8.30 -6.63
N THR A 13 -8.75 7.38 -6.72
CA THR A 13 -8.98 6.60 -7.94
C THR A 13 -9.24 7.48 -9.15
N TYR A 14 -10.11 8.49 -9.00
CA TYR A 14 -10.37 9.45 -10.07
C TYR A 14 -9.12 10.24 -10.45
N ARG A 15 -8.33 10.71 -9.51
CA ARG A 15 -7.08 11.43 -9.77
C ARG A 15 -6.07 10.58 -10.56
N ILE A 16 -5.92 9.31 -10.20
CA ILE A 16 -5.05 8.36 -10.91
C ILE A 16 -5.58 8.14 -12.33
N LYS A 17 -6.88 7.88 -12.47
CA LYS A 17 -7.52 7.66 -13.76
C LYS A 17 -7.41 8.89 -14.67
N ASP A 18 -7.73 10.07 -14.16
CA ASP A 18 -7.62 11.33 -14.91
C ASP A 18 -6.19 11.57 -15.37
N PHE A 19 -5.19 11.24 -14.54
CA PHE A 19 -3.79 11.35 -14.93
C PHE A 19 -3.47 10.41 -16.09
N ILE A 20 -3.91 9.16 -16.04
CA ILE A 20 -3.70 8.18 -17.10
C ILE A 20 -4.37 8.63 -18.40
N ASP A 21 -5.64 9.03 -18.34
CA ASP A 21 -6.44 9.41 -19.51
C ASP A 21 -5.91 10.68 -20.19
N ASN A 22 -5.41 11.67 -19.43
CA ASN A 22 -4.98 12.95 -19.96
C ASN A 22 -3.49 13.02 -20.32
N ASN A 23 -2.62 12.21 -19.71
CA ASN A 23 -1.17 12.29 -19.90
C ASN A 23 -0.61 11.08 -20.66
N ASN A 24 -1.41 10.01 -20.86
CA ASN A 24 -1.02 8.79 -21.58
C ASN A 24 0.36 8.24 -21.13
N PRO A 25 0.57 8.04 -19.79
CA PRO A 25 1.82 7.51 -19.28
C PRO A 25 2.09 6.12 -19.85
N LYS A 26 3.35 5.76 -20.01
CA LYS A 26 3.78 4.48 -20.56
C LYS A 26 4.31 3.53 -19.48
N SER A 27 4.75 4.09 -18.36
CA SER A 27 5.40 3.32 -17.30
C SER A 27 4.98 3.79 -15.92
N ALA A 28 4.89 2.82 -15.00
CA ALA A 28 4.58 3.07 -13.60
C ALA A 28 5.47 2.26 -12.66
N VAL A 29 5.85 2.85 -11.54
CA VAL A 29 6.45 2.15 -10.41
C VAL A 29 5.43 2.10 -9.27
N VAL A 30 5.13 0.90 -8.80
CA VAL A 30 4.30 0.66 -7.60
C VAL A 30 5.24 0.32 -6.45
N VAL A 31 5.21 1.14 -5.41
CA VAL A 31 6.04 0.99 -4.21
C VAL A 31 5.23 0.29 -3.13
N GLY A 32 5.65 -0.91 -2.75
CA GLY A 32 4.96 -1.80 -1.83
C GLY A 32 4.19 -2.92 -2.56
N GLY A 33 4.51 -4.15 -2.19
CA GLY A 33 3.96 -5.39 -2.74
C GLY A 33 2.83 -5.99 -1.89
N GLY A 34 2.14 -5.19 -1.07
CA GLY A 34 0.93 -5.61 -0.35
C GLY A 34 -0.29 -5.70 -1.29
N TYR A 35 -1.47 -6.04 -0.74
CA TYR A 35 -2.71 -6.21 -1.51
C TYR A 35 -3.01 -5.02 -2.42
N ILE A 36 -3.01 -3.80 -1.86
CA ILE A 36 -3.29 -2.57 -2.63
C ILE A 36 -2.28 -2.39 -3.77
N GLY A 37 -0.98 -2.64 -3.49
CA GLY A 37 0.07 -2.51 -4.50
C GLY A 37 -0.08 -3.50 -5.65
N ILE A 38 -0.39 -4.76 -5.34
CA ILE A 38 -0.59 -5.80 -6.35
C ILE A 38 -1.82 -5.50 -7.22
N GLU A 39 -2.96 -5.15 -6.61
CA GLU A 39 -4.18 -4.78 -7.34
C GLU A 39 -3.95 -3.54 -8.22
N MET A 40 -3.21 -2.55 -7.73
CA MET A 40 -2.84 -1.39 -8.53
C MET A 40 -1.93 -1.76 -9.70
N ALA A 41 -0.94 -2.61 -9.47
CA ALA A 41 -0.03 -3.07 -10.52
C ALA A 41 -0.78 -3.80 -11.65
N GLU A 42 -1.72 -4.67 -11.29
CA GLU A 42 -2.59 -5.37 -12.23
C GLU A 42 -3.46 -4.40 -13.04
N ASN A 43 -4.14 -3.47 -12.38
CA ASN A 43 -5.00 -2.50 -13.06
C ASN A 43 -4.20 -1.54 -13.98
N LEU A 44 -3.04 -1.09 -13.55
CA LEU A 44 -2.15 -0.28 -14.40
C LEU A 44 -1.63 -1.07 -15.61
N LYS A 45 -1.34 -2.36 -15.43
CA LYS A 45 -0.96 -3.25 -16.54
C LYS A 45 -2.10 -3.44 -17.53
N HIS A 46 -3.32 -3.65 -17.06
CA HIS A 46 -4.52 -3.70 -17.91
C HIS A 46 -4.79 -2.37 -18.64
N ALA A 47 -4.44 -1.25 -18.03
CA ALA A 47 -4.48 0.07 -18.69
C ALA A 47 -3.37 0.27 -19.74
N GLY A 48 -2.50 -0.71 -19.93
CA GLY A 48 -1.47 -0.73 -20.97
C GLY A 48 -0.12 -0.14 -20.58
N LEU A 49 0.14 0.08 -19.28
CA LEU A 49 1.42 0.57 -18.80
C LEU A 49 2.45 -0.56 -18.62
N ASP A 50 3.72 -0.21 -18.74
CA ASP A 50 4.81 -1.05 -18.23
C ASP A 50 4.96 -0.83 -16.73
N VAL A 51 4.72 -1.89 -15.96
CA VAL A 51 4.64 -1.80 -14.49
C VAL A 51 5.81 -2.50 -13.83
N THR A 52 6.42 -1.80 -12.86
CA THR A 52 7.42 -2.37 -11.94
C THR A 52 6.89 -2.25 -10.51
N VAL A 53 6.82 -3.36 -9.79
CA VAL A 53 6.56 -3.40 -8.35
C VAL A 53 7.90 -3.46 -7.63
N VAL A 54 8.09 -2.59 -6.64
CA VAL A 54 9.26 -2.57 -5.74
C VAL A 54 8.80 -2.92 -4.34
N GLU A 55 9.34 -3.97 -3.77
CA GLU A 55 9.01 -4.46 -2.43
C GLU A 55 10.28 -4.62 -1.59
N LEU A 56 10.23 -4.13 -0.35
CA LEU A 56 11.33 -4.17 0.60
C LEU A 56 11.60 -5.59 1.11
N MET A 57 10.52 -6.37 1.27
CA MET A 57 10.60 -7.75 1.73
C MET A 57 11.06 -8.68 0.60
N ASN A 58 11.39 -9.92 0.96
CA ASN A 58 11.78 -10.95 0.00
C ASN A 58 10.58 -11.56 -0.77
N HIS A 59 9.36 -11.17 -0.45
CA HIS A 59 8.13 -11.59 -1.14
C HIS A 59 7.02 -10.55 -1.02
N VAL A 60 6.07 -10.61 -1.94
CA VAL A 60 4.85 -9.80 -1.91
C VAL A 60 3.82 -10.41 -0.96
N ILE A 61 2.83 -9.60 -0.53
CA ILE A 61 1.75 -10.00 0.38
C ILE A 61 2.33 -10.68 1.63
N ALA A 62 3.03 -9.89 2.45
CA ALA A 62 3.77 -10.36 3.64
C ALA A 62 2.94 -11.17 4.66
N THR A 63 1.61 -11.22 4.51
CA THR A 63 0.68 -12.00 5.35
C THR A 63 0.52 -13.46 4.91
N ILE A 64 1.07 -13.86 3.76
CA ILE A 64 1.09 -15.25 3.30
C ILE A 64 2.50 -15.84 3.40
N ASP A 65 2.60 -17.16 3.46
CA ASP A 65 3.88 -17.85 3.52
C ASP A 65 4.68 -17.66 2.22
N TYR A 66 6.01 -17.73 2.33
CA TYR A 66 6.92 -17.47 1.21
C TYR A 66 6.70 -18.38 -0.01
N ASP A 67 6.40 -19.66 0.23
CA ASP A 67 6.09 -20.64 -0.82
C ASP A 67 4.80 -20.28 -1.57
N MET A 68 3.77 -19.84 -0.85
CA MET A 68 2.53 -19.36 -1.44
C MET A 68 2.75 -18.06 -2.25
N ALA A 69 3.58 -17.15 -1.73
CA ALA A 69 3.95 -15.93 -2.45
C ALA A 69 4.67 -16.23 -3.78
N GLY A 70 5.34 -17.39 -3.90
CA GLY A 70 5.96 -17.85 -5.13
C GLY A 70 5.00 -17.94 -6.30
N ASP A 71 3.77 -18.39 -6.08
CA ASP A 71 2.73 -18.44 -7.11
C ASP A 71 2.31 -17.04 -7.56
N VAL A 72 2.18 -16.10 -6.62
CA VAL A 72 1.88 -14.70 -6.93
C VAL A 72 3.02 -14.07 -7.74
N HIS A 73 4.28 -14.31 -7.35
CA HIS A 73 5.44 -13.82 -8.11
C HIS A 73 5.44 -14.34 -9.56
N ASN A 74 5.14 -15.63 -9.74
CA ASN A 74 5.05 -16.23 -11.06
C ASN A 74 3.91 -15.62 -11.87
N HIS A 75 2.74 -15.43 -11.26
CA HIS A 75 1.59 -14.80 -11.91
C HIS A 75 1.91 -13.37 -12.37
N LEU A 76 2.49 -12.54 -11.52
CA LEU A 76 2.90 -11.18 -11.86
C LEU A 76 3.87 -11.15 -13.05
N ARG A 77 4.91 -12.00 -13.01
CA ARG A 77 5.91 -12.08 -14.08
C ARG A 77 5.31 -12.57 -15.40
N HIS A 78 4.43 -13.59 -15.38
CA HIS A 78 3.74 -14.07 -16.57
C HIS A 78 2.86 -13.01 -17.21
N ASN A 79 2.28 -12.11 -16.41
CA ASN A 79 1.50 -10.97 -16.90
C ASN A 79 2.38 -9.75 -17.26
N GLY A 80 3.70 -9.92 -17.32
CA GLY A 80 4.63 -8.88 -17.74
C GLY A 80 4.80 -7.73 -16.74
N ILE A 81 4.55 -7.98 -15.46
CA ILE A 81 4.87 -7.07 -14.36
C ILE A 81 6.28 -7.39 -13.85
N ARG A 82 7.16 -6.39 -13.87
CA ARG A 82 8.50 -6.50 -13.30
C ARG A 82 8.44 -6.45 -11.78
N LEU A 83 9.08 -7.39 -11.10
CA LEU A 83 9.11 -7.47 -9.65
C LEU A 83 10.55 -7.29 -9.16
N ILE A 84 10.77 -6.29 -8.31
CA ILE A 84 12.01 -6.02 -7.58
C ILE A 84 11.74 -6.25 -6.11
N LEU A 85 12.35 -7.27 -5.54
CA LEU A 85 12.25 -7.67 -4.14
C LEU A 85 13.54 -7.32 -3.39
N GLU A 86 13.45 -7.29 -2.05
CA GLU A 86 14.59 -6.99 -1.17
C GLU A 86 15.27 -5.66 -1.52
N ASP A 87 14.46 -4.69 -1.98
CA ASP A 87 14.93 -3.35 -2.28
C ASP A 87 13.85 -2.31 -1.93
N GLY A 88 14.28 -1.18 -1.42
CA GLY A 88 13.40 -0.10 -0.98
C GLY A 88 13.62 1.18 -1.77
N VAL A 89 12.53 1.90 -2.01
CA VAL A 89 12.59 3.24 -2.58
C VAL A 89 13.13 4.22 -1.54
N LYS A 90 14.18 4.97 -1.90
CA LYS A 90 14.82 5.98 -1.06
C LYS A 90 14.38 7.39 -1.41
N ALA A 91 14.17 7.66 -2.69
CA ALA A 91 13.75 8.97 -3.18
C ALA A 91 12.96 8.84 -4.49
N VAL A 92 12.08 9.80 -4.72
CA VAL A 92 11.38 10.02 -5.99
C VAL A 92 11.54 11.49 -6.35
N GLU A 93 12.19 11.76 -7.46
CA GLU A 93 12.57 13.10 -7.91
C GLU A 93 12.09 13.34 -9.33
N ASP A 94 11.83 14.62 -9.68
CA ASP A 94 11.55 14.99 -11.06
C ASP A 94 12.82 14.87 -11.93
N SER A 95 12.68 14.24 -13.07
CA SER A 95 13.73 14.09 -14.09
C SER A 95 13.18 14.48 -15.45
N GLY A 96 12.98 15.76 -15.68
CA GLY A 96 12.35 16.28 -16.89
C GLY A 96 10.89 15.82 -17.00
N ASP A 97 10.55 15.15 -18.11
CA ASP A 97 9.18 14.64 -18.32
C ASP A 97 8.87 13.38 -17.50
N LYS A 98 9.87 12.76 -16.86
CA LYS A 98 9.74 11.54 -16.06
C LYS A 98 10.01 11.77 -14.58
N LEU A 99 9.83 10.69 -13.81
CA LEU A 99 10.29 10.57 -12.44
C LEU A 99 11.51 9.66 -12.40
N LYS A 100 12.50 10.03 -11.61
CA LYS A 100 13.61 9.19 -11.21
C LYS A 100 13.31 8.61 -9.84
N VAL A 101 13.29 7.28 -9.75
CA VAL A 101 13.06 6.53 -8.50
C VAL A 101 14.39 5.91 -8.08
N THR A 102 14.97 6.40 -6.98
CA THR A 102 16.22 5.89 -6.41
C THR A 102 15.91 4.74 -5.46
N LEU A 103 16.52 3.59 -5.71
CA LEU A 103 16.41 2.38 -4.90
C LEU A 103 17.66 2.16 -4.02
N GLY A 104 17.65 1.12 -3.23
CA GLY A 104 18.84 0.65 -2.51
C GLY A 104 19.96 0.16 -3.42
N LYS A 105 19.58 -0.50 -4.51
CA LYS A 105 20.49 -1.21 -5.43
C LYS A 105 20.50 -0.65 -6.86
N GLY A 106 19.90 0.54 -7.10
CA GLY A 106 19.88 1.14 -8.42
C GLY A 106 18.88 2.25 -8.58
N GLU A 107 18.51 2.54 -9.82
CA GLU A 107 17.58 3.61 -10.17
C GLU A 107 16.60 3.12 -11.25
N LEU A 108 15.40 3.70 -11.27
CA LEU A 108 14.39 3.49 -12.29
C LEU A 108 13.91 4.84 -12.80
N GLU A 109 13.51 4.89 -14.06
CA GLU A 109 12.72 6.00 -14.61
C GLU A 109 11.30 5.54 -14.91
N CYS A 110 10.32 6.38 -14.61
CA CYS A 110 8.90 6.10 -14.89
C CYS A 110 8.11 7.39 -15.09
N ASP A 111 6.89 7.25 -15.60
CA ASP A 111 6.00 8.38 -15.85
C ASP A 111 5.13 8.68 -14.62
N MET A 112 4.87 7.67 -13.79
CA MET A 112 4.11 7.85 -12.55
C MET A 112 4.55 6.84 -11.47
N VAL A 113 4.25 7.19 -10.20
CA VAL A 113 4.52 6.35 -9.03
C VAL A 113 3.25 6.20 -8.21
N ILE A 114 2.95 4.97 -7.79
CA ILE A 114 1.94 4.68 -6.78
C ILE A 114 2.64 4.28 -5.47
N LEU A 115 2.34 4.97 -4.38
CA LEU A 115 2.83 4.62 -3.04
C LEU A 115 1.78 3.81 -2.30
N SER A 116 2.08 2.54 -2.01
CA SER A 116 1.23 1.59 -1.29
C SER A 116 1.98 0.92 -0.12
N VAL A 117 2.71 1.73 0.65
CA VAL A 117 3.63 1.29 1.71
C VAL A 117 2.93 1.09 3.07
N GLY A 118 1.75 0.55 3.07
CA GLY A 118 0.96 0.22 4.24
C GLY A 118 -0.22 1.16 4.47
N VAL A 119 -0.98 0.85 5.50
CA VAL A 119 -2.18 1.58 5.92
C VAL A 119 -1.99 2.11 7.34
N LYS A 120 -2.76 3.12 7.70
CA LYS A 120 -2.82 3.68 9.03
C LYS A 120 -4.27 3.74 9.48
N PRO A 121 -4.58 3.35 10.74
CA PRO A 121 -5.92 3.48 11.28
C PRO A 121 -6.45 4.92 11.18
N GLU A 122 -7.69 5.08 10.70
CA GLU A 122 -8.35 6.38 10.74
C GLU A 122 -9.06 6.53 12.08
N SER A 123 -8.32 6.99 13.06
CA SER A 123 -8.78 7.16 14.45
C SER A 123 -8.88 8.61 14.89
N THR A 124 -8.85 9.57 13.96
CA THR A 124 -8.87 11.00 14.27
C THR A 124 -10.07 11.37 15.13
N LEU A 125 -11.28 10.88 14.79
CA LEU A 125 -12.48 11.14 15.56
C LEU A 125 -12.42 10.54 16.96
N ALA A 126 -11.88 9.32 17.08
CA ALA A 126 -11.73 8.64 18.37
C ALA A 126 -10.76 9.39 19.31
N VAL A 127 -9.62 9.85 18.77
CA VAL A 127 -8.68 10.69 19.52
C VAL A 127 -9.31 12.01 19.96
N GLN A 128 -10.07 12.67 19.10
CA GLN A 128 -10.78 13.91 19.44
C GLN A 128 -11.86 13.70 20.52
N ALA A 129 -12.47 12.52 20.54
CA ALA A 129 -13.43 12.11 21.57
C ALA A 129 -12.75 11.68 22.89
N GLY A 130 -11.42 11.61 22.95
CA GLY A 130 -10.66 11.20 24.13
C GLY A 130 -10.59 9.70 24.32
N LEU A 131 -10.88 8.89 23.30
CA LEU A 131 -10.76 7.43 23.36
C LEU A 131 -9.29 7.00 23.36
N GLU A 132 -9.01 5.89 24.02
CA GLU A 132 -7.67 5.30 24.04
C GLU A 132 -7.31 4.71 22.68
N VAL A 133 -6.07 5.03 22.22
CA VAL A 133 -5.48 4.47 21.01
C VAL A 133 -4.09 3.92 21.32
N ASN A 134 -3.68 2.87 20.60
CA ASN A 134 -2.35 2.28 20.77
C ASN A 134 -1.25 3.10 20.06
N SER A 135 -0.01 2.65 20.15
CA SER A 135 1.15 3.33 19.56
C SER A 135 1.12 3.43 18.02
N ARG A 136 0.33 2.60 17.36
CA ARG A 136 0.11 2.63 15.91
C ARG A 136 -1.10 3.48 15.50
N GLY A 137 -1.84 3.98 16.50
CA GLY A 137 -3.04 4.79 16.31
C GLY A 137 -4.33 3.99 16.18
N ALA A 138 -4.33 2.67 16.40
CA ALA A 138 -5.55 1.87 16.43
C ALA A 138 -6.32 2.09 17.73
N ILE A 139 -7.65 2.10 17.65
CA ILE A 139 -8.53 2.28 18.81
C ILE A 139 -8.43 1.02 19.68
N VAL A 140 -8.13 1.20 20.96
CA VAL A 140 -8.10 0.09 21.91
C VAL A 140 -9.52 -0.35 22.25
N THR A 141 -9.80 -1.65 22.11
CA THR A 141 -11.09 -2.24 22.46
C THR A 141 -10.89 -3.50 23.30
N ASP A 142 -11.92 -3.86 24.04
CA ASP A 142 -11.99 -5.16 24.70
C ASP A 142 -12.49 -6.28 23.76
N GLU A 143 -12.66 -7.49 24.29
CA GLU A 143 -13.14 -8.66 23.53
C GLU A 143 -14.59 -8.52 23.01
N HIS A 144 -15.32 -7.51 23.47
CA HIS A 144 -16.67 -7.16 23.02
C HIS A 144 -16.69 -5.92 22.09
N MET A 145 -15.51 -5.45 21.67
CA MET A 145 -15.34 -4.24 20.84
C MET A 145 -15.75 -2.95 21.57
N LEU A 146 -15.82 -2.96 22.89
CA LEU A 146 -16.08 -1.79 23.70
C LEU A 146 -14.79 -0.98 23.85
N THR A 147 -14.87 0.34 23.64
CA THR A 147 -13.74 1.26 23.77
C THR A 147 -13.49 1.64 25.25
N SER A 148 -12.58 2.58 25.48
CA SER A 148 -12.37 3.19 26.79
C SER A 148 -13.58 4.00 27.31
N ASP A 149 -14.56 4.30 26.48
CA ASP A 149 -15.87 4.85 26.85
C ASP A 149 -16.94 3.76 26.81
N LYS A 150 -17.67 3.59 27.95
CA LYS A 150 -18.67 2.52 28.15
C LYS A 150 -19.88 2.57 27.18
N ASP A 151 -20.08 3.66 26.50
CA ASP A 151 -21.19 3.89 25.59
C ASP A 151 -20.74 3.88 24.11
N ILE A 152 -19.45 3.62 23.83
CA ILE A 152 -18.87 3.66 22.48
C ILE A 152 -18.20 2.34 22.12
N TYR A 153 -18.59 1.79 20.97
CA TYR A 153 -17.98 0.59 20.37
C TYR A 153 -17.22 0.98 19.11
N ALA A 154 -16.12 0.28 18.83
CA ALA A 154 -15.35 0.44 17.60
C ALA A 154 -15.07 -0.93 16.97
N VAL A 155 -15.17 -1.01 15.63
CA VAL A 155 -14.97 -2.23 14.86
C VAL A 155 -14.28 -1.93 13.52
N GLY A 156 -13.74 -2.96 12.87
CA GLY A 156 -13.13 -2.86 11.54
C GLY A 156 -11.64 -2.48 11.61
N ASP A 157 -11.11 -1.95 10.52
CA ASP A 157 -9.67 -1.72 10.32
C ASP A 157 -9.09 -0.57 11.18
N ALA A 158 -9.91 0.08 11.99
CA ALA A 158 -9.45 1.15 12.88
C ALA A 158 -9.15 0.69 14.31
N VAL A 159 -9.42 -0.59 14.64
CA VAL A 159 -9.27 -1.10 16.02
C VAL A 159 -8.04 -1.97 16.19
N GLU A 160 -7.54 -2.01 17.43
CA GLU A 160 -6.57 -3.02 17.86
C GLU A 160 -7.27 -4.37 17.99
N ILE A 161 -6.74 -5.40 17.34
CA ILE A 161 -7.23 -6.77 17.44
C ILE A 161 -6.25 -7.63 18.23
N THR A 162 -6.77 -8.67 18.88
CA THR A 162 -5.94 -9.72 19.47
C THR A 162 -6.08 -10.97 18.60
N ASP A 163 -4.96 -11.44 18.07
CA ASP A 163 -4.93 -12.71 17.35
C ASP A 163 -5.31 -13.85 18.29
N THR A 164 -6.33 -14.62 17.94
CA THR A 164 -6.89 -15.66 18.81
C THR A 164 -6.00 -16.89 18.94
N VAL A 165 -5.03 -17.07 18.05
CA VAL A 165 -4.10 -18.20 18.04
C VAL A 165 -2.83 -17.87 18.80
N THR A 166 -2.24 -16.71 18.51
CA THR A 166 -0.95 -16.30 19.10
C THR A 166 -1.12 -15.50 20.38
N GLY A 167 -2.27 -14.87 20.60
CA GLY A 167 -2.51 -13.91 21.67
C GLY A 167 -1.83 -12.56 21.48
N GLU A 168 -1.20 -12.35 20.32
CA GLU A 168 -0.53 -11.09 20.01
C GLU A 168 -1.52 -10.00 19.60
N LYS A 169 -1.21 -8.77 20.01
CA LYS A 169 -1.99 -7.61 19.62
C LYS A 169 -1.48 -7.06 18.29
N GLY A 170 -2.40 -6.81 17.37
CA GLY A 170 -2.12 -6.34 16.03
C GLY A 170 -3.06 -5.22 15.58
N PHE A 171 -2.70 -4.67 14.45
CA PHE A 171 -3.49 -3.78 13.63
C PHE A 171 -3.13 -4.10 12.19
#